data_f21b8166ed1dc0c999f19018c07ef65b
#
_entry.id   f21b8166ed1dc0c999f19018c07ef65b
#
_cell.length_a   1.000
_cell.length_b   1.000
_cell.length_c   1.000
_cell.angle_alpha   90.00
_cell.angle_beta   90.00
_cell.angle_gamma   90.00
#
_symmetry.space_group_name_H-M   'P 1'
#
loop_
_entity.id
_entity.type
_entity.pdbx_description
1 polymer ?
#
loop_
_entity_poly.entity_id
_entity_poly.type
_entity_poly.pdbx_seq_one_letter_code
_entity_poly.pdbx_strand_id
1 'polypeptide(L)'
;MPLNIAVIGLGRMGKRHVHTLLYRVPRAKVVAICTTEPSEIEWAQTNPEYTEFNIAVYDDYDKMLASQTNLQAVWVSTSTDVHAIQSLKAIEKGLHVLCEKPISTDLDEAQSVVTAAKSHPELKVMAGFSRRFDASYRDAAEKIQSGSIGTPFLVRSNTCDLKDETGFFVRYAARNGGIFVDCAIHDIDLTLWYMDSPIPKACWAAGSLQAHPELAENGDVDNAVGIVEFWGGKIAYFYCSRTQAHGHDVLTEITGTEGKVLVNVIPRANNVVLADKGGLRHEVQPEYWQRFEHAFATEANEFVDAVLSDKKVPVELETGITVMKIGQALQTALLSGEVVRFDGKGERVN
;
A
#
# COMPACT_ATOMS: atom_id res chain seq x y z
N MET A 1 -13.33 0.50 25.91
CA MET A 1 -13.77 -0.76 25.25
C MET A 1 -12.96 -0.93 23.98
N PRO A 2 -12.67 -2.14 23.53
CA PRO A 2 -12.02 -2.34 22.24
C PRO A 2 -12.91 -1.90 21.08
N LEU A 3 -12.31 -1.49 19.96
CA LEU A 3 -12.99 -1.11 18.73
C LEU A 3 -13.50 -2.36 18.01
N ASN A 4 -14.80 -2.42 17.73
CA ASN A 4 -15.40 -3.52 16.96
C ASN A 4 -15.14 -3.31 15.46
N ILE A 5 -14.41 -4.23 14.84
CA ILE A 5 -13.95 -4.14 13.45
C ILE A 5 -14.45 -5.34 12.65
N ALA A 6 -14.90 -5.10 11.42
CA ALA A 6 -15.07 -6.15 10.42
C ALA A 6 -13.95 -6.07 9.36
N VAL A 7 -13.46 -7.22 8.91
CA VAL A 7 -12.50 -7.31 7.80
C VAL A 7 -13.24 -7.78 6.54
N ILE A 8 -13.08 -7.02 5.46
CA ILE A 8 -13.73 -7.28 4.18
C ILE A 8 -12.69 -7.77 3.18
N GLY A 9 -12.91 -8.96 2.66
CA GLY A 9 -11.93 -9.70 1.86
C GLY A 9 -11.04 -10.60 2.74
N LEU A 10 -10.96 -11.87 2.39
CA LEU A 10 -10.08 -12.87 3.04
C LEU A 10 -9.02 -13.43 2.10
N GLY A 11 -8.68 -12.67 1.09
CA GLY A 11 -7.53 -12.96 0.26
C GLY A 11 -6.22 -12.94 1.03
N ARG A 12 -5.11 -12.90 0.31
CA ARG A 12 -3.76 -12.93 0.88
C ARG A 12 -3.54 -11.88 1.98
N MET A 13 -4.02 -10.63 1.78
CA MET A 13 -3.87 -9.57 2.78
C MET A 13 -4.91 -9.68 3.90
N GLY A 14 -6.17 -9.94 3.57
CA GLY A 14 -7.24 -9.97 4.55
C GLY A 14 -6.99 -10.98 5.69
N LYS A 15 -6.55 -12.20 5.38
CA LYS A 15 -6.17 -13.19 6.39
C LYS A 15 -5.06 -12.68 7.32
N ARG A 16 -4.08 -11.95 6.77
CA ARG A 16 -2.97 -11.37 7.54
C ARG A 16 -3.42 -10.22 8.42
N HIS A 17 -4.32 -9.37 7.92
CA HIS A 17 -4.93 -8.32 8.71
C HIS A 17 -5.77 -8.87 9.86
N VAL A 18 -6.58 -9.91 9.62
CA VAL A 18 -7.32 -10.57 10.70
C VAL A 18 -6.36 -11.08 11.77
N HIS A 19 -5.30 -11.81 11.38
CA HIS A 19 -4.28 -12.31 12.31
C HIS A 19 -3.61 -11.15 13.09
N THR A 20 -3.23 -10.08 12.42
CA THR A 20 -2.63 -8.90 13.06
C THR A 20 -3.60 -8.28 14.08
N LEU A 21 -4.86 -8.08 13.71
CA LEU A 21 -5.88 -7.50 14.58
C LEU A 21 -6.15 -8.38 15.83
N LEU A 22 -6.15 -9.70 15.67
CA LEU A 22 -6.39 -10.63 16.77
C LEU A 22 -5.24 -10.67 17.77
N TYR A 23 -3.99 -10.68 17.29
CA TYR A 23 -2.83 -10.98 18.16
C TYR A 23 -1.92 -9.80 18.45
N ARG A 24 -2.02 -8.72 17.68
CA ARG A 24 -1.07 -7.60 17.78
C ARG A 24 -1.74 -6.24 18.03
N VAL A 25 -3.09 -6.20 18.11
CA VAL A 25 -3.86 -4.98 18.33
C VAL A 25 -4.82 -5.16 19.49
N PRO A 26 -4.35 -5.04 20.74
CA PRO A 26 -5.13 -5.37 21.94
C PRO A 26 -6.38 -4.51 22.16
N ARG A 27 -6.46 -3.36 21.48
CA ARG A 27 -7.62 -2.45 21.52
C ARG A 27 -8.61 -2.67 20.38
N ALA A 28 -8.37 -3.66 19.49
CA ALA A 28 -9.30 -4.09 18.47
C ALA A 28 -10.05 -5.35 18.89
N LYS A 29 -11.26 -5.51 18.34
CA LYS A 29 -12.03 -6.74 18.40
C LYS A 29 -12.58 -7.02 17.00
N VAL A 30 -12.09 -8.07 16.36
CA VAL A 30 -12.67 -8.55 15.09
C VAL A 30 -13.99 -9.23 15.43
N VAL A 31 -15.09 -8.65 14.95
CA VAL A 31 -16.45 -9.16 15.22
C VAL A 31 -17.05 -9.88 14.01
N ALA A 32 -16.58 -9.55 12.80
CA ALA A 32 -17.05 -10.14 11.56
C ALA A 32 -15.96 -10.14 10.49
N ILE A 33 -16.11 -11.05 9.55
CA ILE A 33 -15.40 -11.06 8.28
C ILE A 33 -16.41 -11.23 7.16
N CYS A 34 -16.10 -10.69 6.00
CA CYS A 34 -16.92 -10.84 4.80
C CYS A 34 -16.05 -11.19 3.60
N THR A 35 -16.40 -12.25 2.88
CA THR A 35 -15.80 -12.61 1.60
C THR A 35 -16.84 -13.28 0.72
N THR A 36 -16.78 -13.06 -0.59
CA THR A 36 -17.68 -13.67 -1.57
C THR A 36 -17.09 -14.92 -2.20
N GLU A 37 -15.83 -15.25 -1.88
CA GLU A 37 -15.14 -16.41 -2.44
C GLU A 37 -15.50 -17.69 -1.66
N PRO A 38 -16.14 -18.70 -2.29
CA PRO A 38 -16.62 -19.89 -1.58
C PRO A 38 -15.53 -20.64 -0.81
N SER A 39 -14.33 -20.76 -1.37
CA SER A 39 -13.20 -21.43 -0.71
C SER A 39 -12.72 -20.69 0.55
N GLU A 40 -12.80 -19.37 0.55
CA GLU A 40 -12.45 -18.54 1.71
C GLU A 40 -13.54 -18.61 2.79
N ILE A 41 -14.82 -18.69 2.39
CA ILE A 41 -15.95 -18.86 3.31
C ILE A 41 -15.81 -20.21 4.04
N GLU A 42 -15.62 -21.30 3.31
CA GLU A 42 -15.44 -22.64 3.88
C GLU A 42 -14.24 -22.67 4.84
N TRP A 43 -13.11 -22.12 4.40
CA TRP A 43 -11.92 -22.01 5.23
C TRP A 43 -12.18 -21.22 6.51
N ALA A 44 -12.88 -20.08 6.44
CA ALA A 44 -13.17 -19.23 7.59
C ALA A 44 -14.13 -19.90 8.58
N GLN A 45 -15.16 -20.59 8.08
CA GLN A 45 -16.14 -21.29 8.91
C GLN A 45 -15.54 -22.50 9.63
N THR A 46 -14.49 -23.10 9.09
CA THR A 46 -13.79 -24.25 9.68
C THR A 46 -12.54 -23.85 10.48
N ASN A 47 -12.15 -22.59 10.46
CA ASN A 47 -10.97 -22.10 11.16
C ASN A 47 -11.21 -22.06 12.69
N PRO A 48 -10.44 -22.83 13.50
CA PRO A 48 -10.62 -22.87 14.96
C PRO A 48 -10.47 -21.51 15.65
N GLU A 49 -9.54 -20.65 15.17
CA GLU A 49 -9.33 -19.33 15.72
C GLU A 49 -10.57 -18.45 15.58
N TYR A 50 -11.23 -18.49 14.40
CA TYR A 50 -12.43 -17.69 14.17
C TYR A 50 -13.61 -18.14 15.03
N THR A 51 -13.69 -19.43 15.32
CA THR A 51 -14.65 -19.99 16.27
C THR A 51 -14.33 -19.55 17.71
N GLU A 52 -13.08 -19.65 18.13
CA GLU A 52 -12.61 -19.24 19.47
C GLU A 52 -12.87 -17.75 19.74
N PHE A 53 -12.58 -16.89 18.79
CA PHE A 53 -12.82 -15.44 18.90
C PHE A 53 -14.27 -15.03 18.62
N ASN A 54 -15.19 -15.97 18.30
CA ASN A 54 -16.59 -15.72 17.95
C ASN A 54 -16.74 -14.73 16.80
N ILE A 55 -15.97 -14.90 15.72
CA ILE A 55 -16.00 -14.07 14.52
C ILE A 55 -17.13 -14.57 13.62
N ALA A 56 -18.09 -13.69 13.30
CA ALA A 56 -19.15 -14.00 12.33
C ALA A 56 -18.62 -13.96 10.90
N VAL A 57 -19.01 -14.96 10.09
CA VAL A 57 -18.60 -15.08 8.68
C VAL A 57 -19.79 -14.73 7.79
N TYR A 58 -19.57 -13.81 6.85
CA TYR A 58 -20.59 -13.33 5.90
C TYR A 58 -20.11 -13.56 4.46
N ASP A 59 -21.08 -13.89 3.60
CA ASP A 59 -20.93 -14.03 2.16
C ASP A 59 -21.39 -12.79 1.37
N ASP A 60 -21.99 -11.82 2.07
CA ASP A 60 -22.57 -10.61 1.50
C ASP A 60 -22.31 -9.41 2.40
N TYR A 61 -21.74 -8.36 1.80
CA TYR A 61 -21.33 -7.15 2.53
C TYR A 61 -22.50 -6.36 3.08
N ASP A 62 -23.60 -6.22 2.31
CA ASP A 62 -24.77 -5.46 2.75
C ASP A 62 -25.50 -6.18 3.88
N LYS A 63 -25.58 -7.52 3.84
CA LYS A 63 -26.11 -8.33 4.94
C LYS A 63 -25.24 -8.17 6.20
N MET A 64 -23.91 -8.17 6.05
CA MET A 64 -23.03 -7.95 7.19
C MET A 64 -23.25 -6.59 7.83
N LEU A 65 -23.29 -5.51 7.03
CA LEU A 65 -23.54 -4.14 7.49
C LEU A 65 -24.91 -3.98 8.17
N ALA A 66 -25.93 -4.72 7.70
CA ALA A 66 -27.27 -4.71 8.31
C ALA A 66 -27.33 -5.50 9.62
N SER A 67 -26.55 -6.58 9.74
CA SER A 67 -26.64 -7.52 10.88
C SER A 67 -25.73 -7.11 12.05
N GLN A 68 -24.58 -6.47 11.76
CA GLN A 68 -23.59 -6.10 12.77
C GLN A 68 -23.86 -4.72 13.38
N THR A 69 -24.87 -4.64 14.23
CA THR A 69 -25.36 -3.36 14.81
C THR A 69 -24.35 -2.65 15.72
N ASN A 70 -23.35 -3.36 16.25
CA ASN A 70 -22.29 -2.82 17.11
C ASN A 70 -20.97 -2.58 16.37
N LEU A 71 -20.98 -2.67 15.03
CA LEU A 71 -19.81 -2.43 14.21
C LEU A 71 -19.42 -0.94 14.28
N GLN A 72 -18.13 -0.66 14.38
CA GLN A 72 -17.62 0.71 14.50
C GLN A 72 -16.64 1.04 13.36
N ALA A 73 -15.95 0.03 12.83
CA ALA A 73 -15.00 0.23 11.73
C ALA A 73 -14.98 -0.96 10.77
N VAL A 74 -14.61 -0.70 9.54
CA VAL A 74 -14.30 -1.74 8.54
C VAL A 74 -12.87 -1.63 8.08
N TRP A 75 -12.27 -2.78 7.82
CA TRP A 75 -10.97 -2.94 7.19
C TRP A 75 -11.18 -3.53 5.80
N VAL A 76 -11.05 -2.69 4.76
CA VAL A 76 -11.28 -3.09 3.36
C VAL A 76 -10.00 -3.63 2.76
N SER A 77 -9.96 -4.92 2.45
CA SER A 77 -8.80 -5.66 1.90
C SER A 77 -9.21 -6.66 0.80
N THR A 78 -10.20 -6.31 0.03
CA THR A 78 -10.72 -7.04 -1.13
C THR A 78 -9.83 -6.85 -2.37
N SER A 79 -10.34 -7.13 -3.56
CA SER A 79 -9.73 -6.69 -4.81
C SER A 79 -9.91 -5.18 -5.00
N THR A 80 -8.96 -4.53 -5.63
CA THR A 80 -8.89 -3.07 -5.76
C THR A 80 -10.12 -2.46 -6.43
N ASP A 81 -10.73 -3.17 -7.37
CA ASP A 81 -11.90 -2.75 -8.14
C ASP A 81 -13.18 -2.51 -7.31
N VAL A 82 -13.20 -3.00 -6.06
CA VAL A 82 -14.35 -2.81 -5.15
C VAL A 82 -14.02 -2.00 -3.89
N HIS A 83 -12.78 -1.58 -3.70
CA HIS A 83 -12.37 -0.80 -2.52
C HIS A 83 -13.20 0.46 -2.33
N ALA A 84 -13.37 1.26 -3.39
CA ALA A 84 -14.09 2.53 -3.32
C ALA A 84 -15.56 2.34 -2.92
N ILE A 85 -16.28 1.44 -3.60
CA ILE A 85 -17.70 1.22 -3.31
C ILE A 85 -17.91 0.66 -1.90
N GLN A 86 -17.03 -0.22 -1.42
CA GLN A 86 -17.12 -0.75 -0.05
C GLN A 86 -16.82 0.32 1.00
N SER A 87 -15.84 1.17 0.74
CA SER A 87 -15.51 2.31 1.60
C SER A 87 -16.66 3.32 1.68
N LEU A 88 -17.26 3.68 0.54
CA LEU A 88 -18.42 4.58 0.49
C LEU A 88 -19.61 4.04 1.28
N LYS A 89 -19.97 2.77 1.11
CA LYS A 89 -21.04 2.13 1.88
C LYS A 89 -20.79 2.14 3.39
N ALA A 90 -19.52 1.94 3.80
CA ALA A 90 -19.14 2.02 5.21
C ALA A 90 -19.27 3.44 5.77
N ILE A 91 -18.79 4.45 5.02
CA ILE A 91 -18.91 5.87 5.40
C ILE A 91 -20.39 6.27 5.53
N GLU A 92 -21.24 5.90 4.58
CA GLU A 92 -22.70 6.14 4.63
C GLU A 92 -23.37 5.49 5.85
N LYS A 93 -22.81 4.39 6.36
CA LYS A 93 -23.28 3.72 7.58
C LYS A 93 -22.69 4.32 8.87
N GLY A 94 -21.89 5.38 8.77
CA GLY A 94 -21.24 6.01 9.91
C GLY A 94 -20.10 5.19 10.50
N LEU A 95 -19.41 4.37 9.69
CA LEU A 95 -18.30 3.52 10.13
C LEU A 95 -16.95 4.16 9.78
N HIS A 96 -15.97 4.02 10.67
CA HIS A 96 -14.58 4.32 10.36
C HIS A 96 -14.04 3.32 9.33
N VAL A 97 -13.10 3.74 8.47
CA VAL A 97 -12.60 2.90 7.38
C VAL A 97 -11.07 2.92 7.35
N LEU A 98 -10.46 1.74 7.33
CA LEU A 98 -9.12 1.57 6.78
C LEU A 98 -9.26 0.83 5.45
N CYS A 99 -8.84 1.47 4.36
CA CYS A 99 -8.89 0.91 3.01
C CYS A 99 -7.49 0.56 2.53
N GLU A 100 -7.26 -0.68 2.10
CA GLU A 100 -6.00 -1.06 1.45
C GLU A 100 -5.74 -0.20 0.19
N LYS A 101 -4.49 -0.08 -0.12
CA LYS A 101 -4.03 0.65 -1.31
C LYS A 101 -4.18 -0.22 -2.59
N PRO A 102 -4.39 0.43 -3.74
CA PRO A 102 -4.91 1.79 -3.91
C PRO A 102 -6.40 1.87 -3.53
N ILE A 103 -6.89 3.07 -3.27
CA ILE A 103 -8.32 3.29 -2.92
C ILE A 103 -9.25 2.82 -4.06
N SER A 104 -8.81 3.01 -5.31
CA SER A 104 -9.42 2.49 -6.54
C SER A 104 -8.36 2.50 -7.64
N THR A 105 -8.63 1.83 -8.76
CA THR A 105 -7.88 2.03 -10.02
C THR A 105 -8.46 3.16 -10.86
N ASP A 106 -9.62 3.71 -10.49
CA ASP A 106 -10.26 4.87 -11.09
C ASP A 106 -10.15 6.10 -10.18
N LEU A 107 -9.68 7.24 -10.75
CA LEU A 107 -9.46 8.47 -9.98
C LEU A 107 -10.75 9.13 -9.51
N ASP A 108 -11.82 9.07 -10.29
CA ASP A 108 -13.12 9.67 -9.93
C ASP A 108 -13.76 8.90 -8.79
N GLU A 109 -13.67 7.56 -8.82
CA GLU A 109 -14.09 6.72 -7.70
C GLU A 109 -13.29 7.00 -6.44
N ALA A 110 -11.97 7.07 -6.54
CA ALA A 110 -11.11 7.40 -5.41
C ALA A 110 -11.42 8.80 -4.85
N GLN A 111 -11.65 9.80 -5.74
CA GLN A 111 -12.06 11.15 -5.35
C GLN A 111 -13.43 11.18 -4.66
N SER A 112 -14.35 10.29 -5.05
CA SER A 112 -15.65 10.15 -4.38
C SER A 112 -15.52 9.70 -2.94
N VAL A 113 -14.57 8.76 -2.65
CA VAL A 113 -14.28 8.34 -1.27
C VAL A 113 -13.70 9.50 -0.45
N VAL A 114 -12.76 10.26 -1.01
CA VAL A 114 -12.20 11.47 -0.36
C VAL A 114 -13.30 12.49 -0.05
N THR A 115 -14.21 12.72 -1.00
CA THR A 115 -15.32 13.66 -0.84
C THR A 115 -16.28 13.20 0.25
N ALA A 116 -16.63 11.91 0.27
CA ALA A 116 -17.47 11.34 1.31
C ALA A 116 -16.82 11.44 2.70
N ALA A 117 -15.53 11.11 2.81
CA ALA A 117 -14.79 11.24 4.07
C ALA A 117 -14.76 12.69 4.58
N LYS A 118 -14.58 13.69 3.71
CA LYS A 118 -14.65 15.11 4.07
C LYS A 118 -16.04 15.56 4.55
N SER A 119 -17.10 14.95 4.03
CA SER A 119 -18.46 15.24 4.45
C SER A 119 -18.81 14.63 5.80
N HIS A 120 -17.98 13.71 6.31
CA HIS A 120 -18.12 13.03 7.60
C HIS A 120 -16.84 13.19 8.43
N PRO A 121 -16.48 14.41 8.85
CA PRO A 121 -15.21 14.68 9.53
C PRO A 121 -15.05 13.97 10.88
N GLU A 122 -16.14 13.49 11.47
CA GLU A 122 -16.15 12.64 12.66
C GLU A 122 -15.61 11.24 12.40
N LEU A 123 -15.66 10.77 11.16
CA LEU A 123 -15.17 9.44 10.79
C LEU A 123 -13.66 9.49 10.50
N LYS A 124 -12.98 8.47 10.94
CA LYS A 124 -11.57 8.24 10.62
C LYS A 124 -11.53 7.34 9.39
N VAL A 125 -11.08 7.90 8.27
CA VAL A 125 -10.93 7.19 6.99
C VAL A 125 -9.47 7.29 6.58
N MET A 126 -8.78 6.14 6.43
CA MET A 126 -7.34 6.07 6.21
C MET A 126 -7.01 5.13 5.05
N ALA A 127 -6.04 5.51 4.24
CA ALA A 127 -5.46 4.64 3.22
C ALA A 127 -4.31 3.80 3.79
N GLY A 128 -4.24 2.52 3.41
CA GLY A 128 -3.28 1.52 3.90
C GLY A 128 -1.88 1.65 3.26
N PHE A 129 -1.20 2.78 3.45
CA PHE A 129 0.19 2.95 3.05
C PHE A 129 1.14 2.47 4.16
N SER A 130 1.20 1.16 4.32
CA SER A 130 1.87 0.47 5.43
C SER A 130 3.34 0.85 5.62
N ARG A 131 4.08 1.22 4.56
CA ARG A 131 5.50 1.60 4.69
C ARG A 131 5.72 2.85 5.54
N ARG A 132 4.74 3.76 5.63
CA ARG A 132 4.81 4.92 6.56
C ARG A 132 4.84 4.52 8.03
N PHE A 133 4.55 3.25 8.35
CA PHE A 133 4.55 2.69 9.70
C PHE A 133 5.77 1.82 9.99
N ASP A 134 6.67 1.63 9.03
CA ASP A 134 7.95 0.95 9.24
C ASP A 134 8.93 1.85 10.00
N ALA A 135 9.58 1.31 11.02
CA ALA A 135 10.46 2.07 11.90
C ALA A 135 11.62 2.74 11.15
N SER A 136 12.18 2.08 10.13
CA SER A 136 13.30 2.63 9.36
C SER A 136 12.86 3.78 8.45
N TYR A 137 11.68 3.66 7.82
CA TYR A 137 11.12 4.74 6.99
C TYR A 137 10.70 5.94 7.84
N ARG A 138 10.19 5.72 9.07
CA ARG A 138 9.88 6.80 10.03
C ARG A 138 11.12 7.51 10.52
N ASP A 139 12.15 6.78 10.92
CA ASP A 139 13.43 7.38 11.32
C ASP A 139 14.04 8.22 10.18
N ALA A 140 13.92 7.74 8.94
CA ALA A 140 14.32 8.52 7.77
C ALA A 140 13.51 9.83 7.63
N ALA A 141 12.18 9.76 7.80
CA ALA A 141 11.33 10.95 7.75
C ALA A 141 11.67 11.96 8.84
N GLU A 142 11.89 11.51 10.08
CA GLU A 142 12.30 12.37 11.21
C GLU A 142 13.63 13.07 10.92
N LYS A 143 14.63 12.37 10.38
CA LYS A 143 15.91 12.95 9.98
C LYS A 143 15.76 13.99 8.87
N ILE A 144 14.91 13.72 7.89
CA ILE A 144 14.65 14.68 6.80
C ILE A 144 13.94 15.92 7.35
N GLN A 145 12.89 15.74 8.16
CA GLN A 145 12.12 16.83 8.76
C GLN A 145 12.94 17.67 9.74
N SER A 146 13.91 17.08 10.43
CA SER A 146 14.85 17.81 11.29
C SER A 146 15.92 18.58 10.52
N GLY A 147 15.94 18.51 9.18
CA GLY A 147 16.90 19.20 8.33
C GLY A 147 18.26 18.52 8.21
N SER A 148 18.42 17.27 8.68
CA SER A 148 19.73 16.57 8.71
C SER A 148 20.40 16.40 7.35
N ILE A 149 19.65 16.51 6.26
CA ILE A 149 20.18 16.43 4.87
C ILE A 149 19.97 17.71 4.07
N GLY A 150 19.57 18.81 4.73
CA GLY A 150 19.14 20.03 4.04
C GLY A 150 17.83 19.81 3.28
N THR A 151 17.69 20.41 2.10
CA THR A 151 16.49 20.28 1.26
C THR A 151 16.55 19.00 0.40
N PRO A 152 15.62 18.05 0.55
CA PRO A 152 15.58 16.85 -0.29
C PRO A 152 15.19 17.22 -1.72
N PHE A 153 15.93 16.70 -2.70
CA PHE A 153 15.69 17.00 -4.13
C PHE A 153 15.71 15.76 -5.03
N LEU A 154 16.27 14.63 -4.59
CA LEU A 154 16.30 13.40 -5.37
C LEU A 154 15.92 12.20 -4.49
N VAL A 155 14.95 11.42 -4.95
CA VAL A 155 14.62 10.11 -4.38
C VAL A 155 14.91 9.03 -5.42
N ARG A 156 15.62 7.99 -5.01
CA ARG A 156 15.74 6.72 -5.72
C ARG A 156 15.11 5.63 -4.87
N SER A 157 14.09 4.96 -5.39
CA SER A 157 13.42 3.89 -4.66
C SER A 157 13.18 2.68 -5.54
N ASN A 158 13.22 1.49 -4.95
CA ASN A 158 12.86 0.27 -5.66
C ASN A 158 11.95 -0.62 -4.82
N THR A 159 11.05 -1.31 -5.53
CA THR A 159 10.26 -2.42 -5.03
C THR A 159 10.46 -3.61 -5.95
N CYS A 160 11.14 -4.62 -5.43
CA CYS A 160 11.50 -5.81 -6.16
C CYS A 160 10.99 -7.04 -5.41
N ASP A 161 10.02 -7.73 -6.01
CA ASP A 161 9.42 -8.93 -5.47
C ASP A 161 10.15 -10.18 -5.96
N LEU A 162 10.15 -11.22 -5.12
CA LEU A 162 10.59 -12.54 -5.49
C LEU A 162 9.78 -13.02 -6.72
N LYS A 163 10.45 -13.68 -7.66
CA LYS A 163 9.80 -14.27 -8.82
C LYS A 163 8.67 -15.21 -8.40
N ASP A 164 7.48 -14.95 -8.91
CA ASP A 164 6.31 -15.77 -8.64
C ASP A 164 6.24 -16.98 -9.59
N GLU A 165 6.45 -18.16 -9.05
CA GLU A 165 6.33 -19.44 -9.78
C GLU A 165 4.87 -19.93 -9.85
N THR A 166 3.92 -19.29 -9.16
CA THR A 166 2.51 -19.73 -9.08
C THR A 166 1.62 -19.12 -10.17
N GLY A 167 2.12 -18.09 -10.88
CA GLY A 167 1.37 -17.32 -11.86
C GLY A 167 0.32 -16.38 -11.23
N PHE A 168 0.39 -16.12 -9.93
CA PHE A 168 -0.53 -15.21 -9.24
C PHE A 168 -0.50 -13.81 -9.84
N PHE A 169 0.69 -13.25 -10.07
CA PHE A 169 0.83 -11.90 -10.61
C PHE A 169 0.23 -11.78 -12.02
N VAL A 170 0.39 -12.78 -12.86
CA VAL A 170 -0.22 -12.79 -14.20
C VAL A 170 -1.74 -12.73 -14.11
N ARG A 171 -2.35 -13.57 -13.26
CA ARG A 171 -3.80 -13.56 -13.05
C ARG A 171 -4.32 -12.26 -12.41
N TYR A 172 -3.53 -11.65 -11.56
CA TYR A 172 -3.89 -10.41 -10.86
C TYR A 172 -3.69 -9.16 -11.72
N ALA A 173 -2.78 -9.20 -12.71
CA ALA A 173 -2.41 -8.05 -13.54
C ALA A 173 -3.59 -7.37 -14.25
N ALA A 174 -4.60 -8.15 -14.66
CA ALA A 174 -5.81 -7.60 -15.31
C ALA A 174 -6.60 -6.60 -14.46
N ARG A 175 -6.36 -6.55 -13.13
CA ARG A 175 -7.14 -5.75 -12.17
C ARG A 175 -6.33 -4.81 -11.30
N ASN A 176 -4.99 -4.83 -11.41
CA ASN A 176 -4.11 -4.10 -10.50
C ASN A 176 -3.68 -2.71 -11.00
N GLY A 177 -4.01 -2.35 -12.24
CA GLY A 177 -3.64 -1.07 -12.84
C GLY A 177 -2.21 -0.98 -13.38
N GLY A 178 -1.47 -2.11 -13.42
CA GLY A 178 -0.10 -2.22 -13.90
C GLY A 178 0.97 -2.03 -12.82
N ILE A 179 2.22 -2.29 -13.19
CA ILE A 179 3.35 -2.38 -12.25
C ILE A 179 3.58 -1.09 -11.44
N PHE A 180 3.34 0.09 -12.03
CA PHE A 180 3.52 1.35 -11.30
C PHE A 180 2.39 1.64 -10.31
N VAL A 181 1.17 1.19 -10.58
CA VAL A 181 0.02 1.35 -9.69
C VAL A 181 0.03 0.29 -8.57
N ASP A 182 0.53 -0.91 -8.86
CA ASP A 182 0.59 -1.99 -7.87
C ASP A 182 1.87 -1.96 -7.02
N CYS A 183 3.05 -1.95 -7.66
CA CYS A 183 4.34 -2.02 -6.95
C CYS A 183 4.86 -0.66 -6.52
N ALA A 184 5.01 0.30 -7.48
CA ALA A 184 5.64 1.60 -7.19
C ALA A 184 4.78 2.51 -6.30
N ILE A 185 3.52 2.19 -6.09
CA ILE A 185 2.59 3.06 -5.34
C ILE A 185 3.12 3.42 -3.94
N HIS A 186 3.78 2.49 -3.27
CA HIS A 186 4.41 2.74 -1.97
C HIS A 186 5.64 3.65 -2.08
N ASP A 187 6.43 3.50 -3.15
CA ASP A 187 7.62 4.32 -3.40
C ASP A 187 7.24 5.75 -3.76
N ILE A 188 6.15 5.91 -4.52
CA ILE A 188 5.56 7.21 -4.86
C ILE A 188 5.05 7.90 -3.59
N ASP A 189 4.33 7.17 -2.73
CA ASP A 189 3.84 7.68 -1.45
C ASP A 189 4.97 8.15 -0.54
N LEU A 190 6.01 7.34 -0.35
CA LEU A 190 7.21 7.72 0.41
C LEU A 190 7.91 8.94 -0.18
N THR A 191 7.99 9.03 -1.51
CA THR A 191 8.60 10.18 -2.20
C THR A 191 7.85 11.47 -1.88
N LEU A 192 6.52 11.45 -1.97
CA LEU A 192 5.70 12.62 -1.63
C LEU A 192 5.86 12.99 -0.16
N TRP A 193 5.90 12.01 0.73
CA TRP A 193 6.11 12.25 2.16
C TRP A 193 7.46 12.88 2.49
N TYR A 194 8.55 12.36 1.91
CA TYR A 194 9.90 12.86 2.14
C TYR A 194 10.19 14.21 1.50
N MET A 195 9.50 14.53 0.41
CA MET A 195 9.72 15.75 -0.35
C MET A 195 8.68 16.85 -0.07
N ASP A 196 7.80 16.67 0.91
CA ASP A 196 6.72 17.60 1.25
C ASP A 196 5.73 17.79 0.08
N SER A 197 5.21 16.67 -0.44
CA SER A 197 4.16 16.60 -1.46
C SER A 197 4.37 17.50 -2.69
N PRO A 198 5.50 17.38 -3.39
CA PRO A 198 5.77 18.21 -4.56
C PRO A 198 4.78 17.91 -5.70
N ILE A 199 4.46 18.96 -6.48
CA ILE A 199 3.55 18.83 -7.62
C ILE A 199 4.28 18.14 -8.78
N PRO A 200 3.76 17.04 -9.37
CA PRO A 200 4.38 16.39 -10.52
C PRO A 200 4.39 17.32 -11.73
N LYS A 201 5.45 17.24 -12.54
CA LYS A 201 5.63 18.03 -13.77
C LYS A 201 5.66 17.13 -15.01
N ALA A 202 6.39 16.02 -14.93
CA ALA A 202 6.49 15.08 -16.03
C ALA A 202 6.81 13.67 -15.52
N CYS A 203 6.24 12.65 -16.18
CA CYS A 203 6.50 11.24 -15.95
C CYS A 203 6.99 10.59 -17.23
N TRP A 204 8.05 9.80 -17.13
CA TRP A 204 8.55 8.94 -18.18
C TRP A 204 8.81 7.54 -17.63
N ALA A 205 8.58 6.51 -18.45
CA ALA A 205 8.81 5.13 -18.05
C ALA A 205 9.28 4.25 -19.20
N ALA A 206 10.00 3.19 -18.84
CA ALA A 206 10.35 2.09 -19.73
C ALA A 206 10.26 0.77 -18.97
N GLY A 207 10.01 -0.33 -19.66
CA GLY A 207 9.88 -1.63 -19.05
C GLY A 207 10.25 -2.79 -19.98
N SER A 208 10.30 -3.97 -19.41
CA SER A 208 10.59 -5.20 -20.15
C SER A 208 9.89 -6.40 -19.55
N LEU A 209 9.66 -7.42 -20.38
CA LEU A 209 9.12 -8.74 -20.01
C LEU A 209 10.27 -9.75 -20.06
N GLN A 210 10.61 -10.32 -18.91
CA GLN A 210 11.72 -11.25 -18.78
C GLN A 210 11.28 -12.65 -18.30
N ALA A 211 10.31 -12.71 -17.39
CA ALA A 211 9.87 -13.97 -16.80
C ALA A 211 8.39 -14.31 -17.11
N HIS A 212 7.56 -13.31 -17.33
CA HIS A 212 6.12 -13.45 -17.48
C HIS A 212 5.61 -12.75 -18.75
N PRO A 213 5.89 -13.31 -19.96
CA PRO A 213 5.50 -12.68 -21.23
C PRO A 213 3.97 -12.50 -21.36
N GLU A 214 3.18 -13.28 -20.63
CA GLU A 214 1.70 -13.20 -20.61
C GLU A 214 1.18 -11.85 -20.07
N LEU A 215 1.99 -11.12 -19.31
CA LEU A 215 1.63 -9.78 -18.82
C LEU A 215 1.39 -8.78 -19.96
N ALA A 216 1.98 -9.01 -21.15
CA ALA A 216 1.75 -8.19 -22.34
C ALA A 216 0.27 -8.08 -22.71
N GLU A 217 -0.51 -9.16 -22.51
CA GLU A 217 -1.94 -9.20 -22.81
C GLU A 217 -2.74 -8.20 -21.96
N ASN A 218 -2.22 -7.85 -20.79
CA ASN A 218 -2.81 -6.88 -19.87
C ASN A 218 -2.15 -5.48 -19.95
N GLY A 219 -1.26 -5.24 -20.94
CA GLY A 219 -0.51 -4.00 -21.03
C GLY A 219 0.41 -3.76 -19.83
N ASP A 220 1.00 -4.82 -19.27
CA ASP A 220 1.88 -4.75 -18.11
C ASP A 220 3.23 -5.42 -18.38
N VAL A 221 4.18 -5.23 -17.48
CA VAL A 221 5.54 -5.76 -17.56
C VAL A 221 5.98 -6.33 -16.22
N ASP A 222 7.02 -7.14 -16.20
CA ASP A 222 7.59 -7.68 -14.96
C ASP A 222 8.80 -6.90 -14.43
N ASN A 223 9.37 -6.00 -15.24
CA ASN A 223 10.42 -5.07 -14.82
C ASN A 223 10.17 -3.70 -15.44
N ALA A 224 10.23 -2.64 -14.64
CA ALA A 224 10.00 -1.27 -15.08
C ALA A 224 10.85 -0.25 -14.34
N VAL A 225 11.18 0.82 -15.06
CA VAL A 225 11.85 2.02 -14.53
C VAL A 225 10.96 3.21 -14.83
N GLY A 226 10.73 4.05 -13.81
CA GLY A 226 9.98 5.28 -13.92
C GLY A 226 10.77 6.48 -13.40
N ILE A 227 10.64 7.61 -14.07
CA ILE A 227 11.21 8.90 -13.63
C ILE A 227 10.07 9.90 -13.51
N VAL A 228 10.04 10.62 -12.39
CA VAL A 228 9.11 11.72 -12.15
C VAL A 228 9.91 12.99 -11.90
N GLU A 229 9.70 13.98 -12.73
CA GLU A 229 10.15 15.36 -12.50
C GLU A 229 9.02 16.11 -11.80
N PHE A 230 9.34 16.89 -10.80
CA PHE A 230 8.40 17.75 -10.08
C PHE A 230 8.64 19.21 -10.37
N TRP A 231 7.61 20.03 -10.29
CA TRP A 231 7.78 21.46 -10.27
C TRP A 231 8.66 21.88 -9.09
N GLY A 232 9.58 22.82 -9.31
CA GLY A 232 10.58 23.18 -8.30
C GLY A 232 11.89 22.38 -8.37
N GLY A 233 12.04 21.49 -9.39
CA GLY A 233 13.33 20.86 -9.72
C GLY A 233 13.65 19.58 -8.93
N LYS A 234 12.70 19.03 -8.15
CA LYS A 234 12.85 17.73 -7.49
C LYS A 234 12.65 16.58 -8.50
N ILE A 235 13.29 15.44 -8.26
CA ILE A 235 13.25 14.27 -9.15
C ILE A 235 13.06 13.01 -8.32
N ALA A 236 12.26 12.07 -8.82
CA ALA A 236 12.21 10.70 -8.31
C ALA A 236 12.52 9.69 -9.42
N TYR A 237 13.20 8.62 -9.03
CA TYR A 237 13.49 7.45 -9.86
C TYR A 237 12.95 6.22 -9.16
N PHE A 238 12.15 5.42 -9.87
CA PHE A 238 11.58 4.17 -9.37
C PHE A 238 12.05 2.98 -10.20
N TYR A 239 12.40 1.90 -9.54
CA TYR A 239 12.62 0.61 -10.18
C TYR A 239 11.68 -0.43 -9.55
N CYS A 240 10.91 -1.10 -10.39
CA CYS A 240 10.02 -2.18 -9.99
C CYS A 240 10.41 -3.47 -10.69
N SER A 241 10.43 -4.57 -9.96
CA SER A 241 10.71 -5.89 -10.49
C SER A 241 9.84 -6.94 -9.82
N ARG A 242 9.38 -7.93 -10.60
CA ARG A 242 8.68 -9.14 -10.13
C ARG A 242 9.51 -10.40 -10.40
N THR A 243 10.83 -10.23 -10.59
CA THR A 243 11.71 -11.30 -11.06
C THR A 243 12.94 -11.53 -10.20
N GLN A 244 12.95 -11.02 -8.95
CA GLN A 244 14.12 -11.17 -8.07
C GLN A 244 14.30 -12.63 -7.65
N ALA A 245 15.57 -13.06 -7.58
CA ALA A 245 15.92 -14.41 -7.19
C ALA A 245 16.22 -14.56 -5.68
N HIS A 246 16.54 -13.45 -5.00
CA HIS A 246 17.10 -13.48 -3.64
C HIS A 246 16.09 -13.10 -2.54
N GLY A 247 14.88 -12.70 -2.89
CA GLY A 247 13.84 -12.30 -1.95
C GLY A 247 13.29 -10.91 -2.22
N HIS A 248 12.53 -10.39 -1.26
CA HIS A 248 11.93 -9.05 -1.35
C HIS A 248 12.97 -7.97 -1.07
N ASP A 249 13.21 -7.12 -2.06
CA ASP A 249 14.21 -6.04 -2.00
C ASP A 249 13.52 -4.68 -2.19
N VAL A 250 13.50 -3.90 -1.13
CA VAL A 250 12.95 -2.55 -1.10
C VAL A 250 13.98 -1.59 -0.54
N LEU A 251 14.48 -0.72 -1.40
CA LEU A 251 15.48 0.29 -1.05
C LEU A 251 14.91 1.69 -1.29
N THR A 252 15.22 2.63 -0.42
CA THR A 252 14.97 4.05 -0.67
C THR A 252 16.20 4.87 -0.28
N GLU A 253 16.66 5.69 -1.23
CA GLU A 253 17.74 6.66 -1.05
C GLU A 253 17.17 8.07 -1.28
N ILE A 254 17.36 8.95 -0.31
CA ILE A 254 16.92 10.35 -0.38
C ILE A 254 18.14 11.23 -0.30
N THR A 255 18.40 12.01 -1.35
CA THR A 255 19.51 12.96 -1.41
C THR A 255 19.00 14.37 -1.19
N GLY A 256 19.61 15.08 -0.27
CA GLY A 256 19.37 16.48 0.00
C GLY A 256 20.64 17.34 -0.24
N THR A 257 20.52 18.65 -0.05
CA THR A 257 21.60 19.61 -0.32
C THR A 257 22.81 19.46 0.60
N GLU A 258 22.65 18.82 1.77
CA GLU A 258 23.70 18.69 2.80
C GLU A 258 24.03 17.23 3.13
N GLY A 259 23.36 16.27 2.52
CA GLY A 259 23.60 14.86 2.76
C GLY A 259 22.57 13.94 2.16
N LYS A 260 22.56 12.69 2.60
CA LYS A 260 21.58 11.70 2.17
C LYS A 260 21.16 10.76 3.29
N VAL A 261 19.95 10.25 3.17
CA VAL A 261 19.41 9.15 3.99
C VAL A 261 19.25 7.92 3.12
N LEU A 262 19.63 6.77 3.66
CA LEU A 262 19.61 5.48 2.99
C LEU A 262 18.80 4.50 3.84
N VAL A 263 17.75 3.92 3.27
CA VAL A 263 16.90 2.93 3.93
C VAL A 263 17.03 1.60 3.19
N ASN A 264 17.39 0.55 3.94
CA ASN A 264 17.43 -0.84 3.46
C ASN A 264 18.32 -1.07 2.22
N VAL A 265 19.49 -0.42 2.17
CA VAL A 265 20.45 -0.52 1.04
C VAL A 265 20.91 -1.96 0.78
N ILE A 266 21.03 -2.74 1.83
CA ILE A 266 21.30 -4.18 1.76
C ILE A 266 20.12 -4.86 2.47
N PRO A 267 19.23 -5.55 1.74
CA PRO A 267 18.11 -6.23 2.33
C PRO A 267 18.61 -7.36 3.25
N ARG A 268 18.00 -7.47 4.45
CA ARG A 268 18.35 -8.46 5.46
C ARG A 268 17.12 -8.97 6.17
N ALA A 269 17.05 -10.27 6.39
CA ALA A 269 16.00 -10.87 7.22
C ALA A 269 16.20 -10.54 8.71
N ASN A 270 17.48 -10.49 9.14
CA ASN A 270 17.89 -10.21 10.52
C ASN A 270 19.35 -9.73 10.55
N ASN A 271 19.94 -9.65 11.73
CA ASN A 271 21.33 -9.21 11.92
C ASN A 271 22.38 -10.34 11.83
N VAL A 272 22.00 -11.53 11.38
CA VAL A 272 22.93 -12.67 11.23
C VAL A 272 23.63 -12.57 9.89
N VAL A 273 24.95 -12.74 9.92
CA VAL A 273 25.83 -12.79 8.75
C VAL A 273 26.57 -14.13 8.77
N LEU A 274 26.42 -14.90 7.71
CA LEU A 274 27.24 -16.08 7.51
C LEU A 274 28.57 -15.67 6.87
N ALA A 275 29.67 -15.97 7.55
CA ALA A 275 31.05 -15.78 7.04
C ALA A 275 31.68 -17.14 6.77
N ASP A 276 31.91 -17.50 5.54
CA ASP A 276 32.53 -18.74 5.12
C ASP A 276 33.50 -18.52 3.94
N LYS A 277 34.00 -19.59 3.35
CA LYS A 277 34.89 -19.54 2.19
C LYS A 277 34.31 -18.85 0.95
N GLY A 278 32.98 -18.68 0.91
CA GLY A 278 32.24 -17.95 -0.14
C GLY A 278 32.13 -16.44 0.14
N GLY A 279 32.59 -15.96 1.30
CA GLY A 279 32.50 -14.56 1.72
C GLY A 279 31.44 -14.32 2.78
N LEU A 280 30.90 -13.08 2.79
CA LEU A 280 29.83 -12.67 3.70
C LEU A 280 28.47 -12.79 3.01
N ARG A 281 27.54 -13.46 3.66
CA ARG A 281 26.18 -13.65 3.13
C ARG A 281 25.12 -13.32 4.18
N HIS A 282 24.02 -12.75 3.73
CA HIS A 282 22.84 -12.45 4.53
C HIS A 282 21.64 -13.21 3.99
N GLU A 283 20.75 -13.63 4.88
CA GLU A 283 19.41 -14.03 4.49
C GLU A 283 18.57 -12.79 4.21
N VAL A 284 17.65 -12.89 3.23
CA VAL A 284 16.70 -11.85 2.84
C VAL A 284 15.28 -12.34 3.12
N GLN A 285 14.40 -11.44 3.52
CA GLN A 285 12.98 -11.79 3.66
C GLN A 285 12.42 -12.24 2.29
N PRO A 286 11.73 -13.38 2.22
CA PRO A 286 11.23 -13.87 0.92
C PRO A 286 10.14 -12.98 0.34
N GLU A 287 9.28 -12.41 1.18
CA GLU A 287 8.13 -11.62 0.75
C GLU A 287 7.97 -10.31 1.55
N TYR A 288 7.20 -9.37 0.98
CA TYR A 288 6.89 -8.09 1.61
C TYR A 288 6.25 -8.23 2.98
N TRP A 289 5.45 -9.29 3.22
CA TRP A 289 4.79 -9.50 4.49
C TRP A 289 5.77 -9.65 5.64
N GLN A 290 6.77 -10.53 5.52
CA GLN A 290 7.77 -10.72 6.56
C GLN A 290 8.60 -9.44 6.77
N ARG A 291 8.90 -8.73 5.68
CA ARG A 291 9.65 -7.46 5.77
C ARG A 291 8.88 -6.37 6.51
N PHE A 292 7.57 -6.31 6.34
CA PHE A 292 6.72 -5.23 6.87
C PHE A 292 5.74 -5.68 7.96
N GLU A 293 5.90 -6.86 8.53
CA GLU A 293 4.99 -7.40 9.56
C GLU A 293 4.78 -6.43 10.74
N HIS A 294 5.85 -5.81 11.22
CA HIS A 294 5.76 -4.81 12.28
C HIS A 294 5.08 -3.52 11.82
N ALA A 295 5.28 -3.11 10.59
CA ALA A 295 4.62 -1.94 10.03
C ALA A 295 3.11 -2.12 9.95
N PHE A 296 2.61 -3.27 9.50
CA PHE A 296 1.18 -3.58 9.50
C PHE A 296 0.59 -3.59 10.92
N ALA A 297 1.33 -4.09 11.91
CA ALA A 297 0.88 -4.04 13.30
C ALA A 297 0.83 -2.61 13.83
N THR A 298 1.82 -1.77 13.50
CA THR A 298 1.86 -0.35 13.88
C THR A 298 0.72 0.42 13.21
N GLU A 299 0.50 0.22 11.92
CA GLU A 299 -0.61 0.80 11.15
C GLU A 299 -1.96 0.51 11.82
N ALA A 300 -2.20 -0.76 12.14
CA ALA A 300 -3.43 -1.19 12.78
C ALA A 300 -3.63 -0.57 14.17
N ASN A 301 -2.58 -0.53 15.00
CA ASN A 301 -2.66 0.08 16.32
C ASN A 301 -2.91 1.59 16.25
N GLU A 302 -2.26 2.30 15.32
CA GLU A 302 -2.42 3.75 15.17
C GLU A 302 -3.78 4.13 14.58
N PHE A 303 -4.31 3.34 13.64
CA PHE A 303 -5.68 3.52 13.19
C PHE A 303 -6.70 3.34 14.34
N VAL A 304 -6.57 2.26 15.11
CA VAL A 304 -7.44 2.00 16.26
C VAL A 304 -7.30 3.10 17.32
N ASP A 305 -6.08 3.58 17.57
CA ASP A 305 -5.86 4.70 18.50
C ASP A 305 -6.46 6.00 17.98
N ALA A 306 -6.34 6.30 16.69
CA ALA A 306 -6.96 7.47 16.08
C ALA A 306 -8.48 7.46 16.23
N VAL A 307 -9.12 6.31 16.04
CA VAL A 307 -10.57 6.16 16.26
C VAL A 307 -10.95 6.33 17.73
N LEU A 308 -10.32 5.57 18.62
CA LEU A 308 -10.72 5.51 20.04
C LEU A 308 -10.33 6.77 20.84
N SER A 309 -9.37 7.54 20.36
CA SER A 309 -8.86 8.76 21.03
C SER A 309 -9.19 10.05 20.26
N ASP A 310 -10.02 9.95 19.23
CA ASP A 310 -10.42 11.04 18.34
C ASP A 310 -9.22 11.84 17.77
N LYS A 311 -8.15 11.15 17.40
CA LYS A 311 -6.98 11.75 16.79
C LYS A 311 -7.10 11.80 15.27
N LYS A 312 -6.27 12.65 14.66
CA LYS A 312 -6.08 12.63 13.20
C LYS A 312 -5.47 11.30 12.76
N VAL A 313 -5.93 10.78 11.63
CA VAL A 313 -5.31 9.59 11.02
C VAL A 313 -3.89 9.90 10.53
N PRO A 314 -2.94 8.97 10.64
CA PRO A 314 -1.56 9.18 10.22
C PRO A 314 -1.38 9.38 8.71
N VAL A 315 -2.27 8.81 7.91
CA VAL A 315 -2.23 8.87 6.44
C VAL A 315 -3.56 9.39 5.92
N GLU A 316 -3.52 10.56 5.30
CA GLU A 316 -4.70 11.18 4.70
C GLU A 316 -5.02 10.57 3.34
N LEU A 317 -6.31 10.45 3.02
CA LEU A 317 -6.78 9.89 1.74
C LEU A 317 -6.32 10.71 0.53
N GLU A 318 -6.23 12.02 0.66
CA GLU A 318 -5.83 12.93 -0.42
C GLU A 318 -4.45 12.61 -0.98
N THR A 319 -3.54 12.16 -0.13
CA THR A 319 -2.23 11.67 -0.58
C THR A 319 -2.38 10.54 -1.58
N GLY A 320 -3.34 9.63 -1.34
CA GLY A 320 -3.64 8.53 -2.24
C GLY A 320 -4.03 8.96 -3.65
N ILE A 321 -4.74 10.08 -3.80
CA ILE A 321 -5.11 10.63 -5.13
C ILE A 321 -3.87 11.05 -5.91
N THR A 322 -2.96 11.82 -5.29
CA THR A 322 -1.73 12.26 -5.96
C THR A 322 -0.83 11.07 -6.31
N VAL A 323 -0.73 10.10 -5.40
CA VAL A 323 0.02 8.85 -5.63
C VAL A 323 -0.54 8.10 -6.84
N MET A 324 -1.86 7.94 -6.93
CA MET A 324 -2.52 7.30 -8.06
C MET A 324 -2.31 8.05 -9.38
N LYS A 325 -2.46 9.38 -9.39
CA LYS A 325 -2.20 10.22 -10.58
C LYS A 325 -0.79 9.98 -11.15
N ILE A 326 0.22 9.92 -10.28
CA ILE A 326 1.61 9.67 -10.67
C ILE A 326 1.78 8.22 -11.16
N GLY A 327 1.24 7.22 -10.44
CA GLY A 327 1.31 5.82 -10.83
C GLY A 327 0.68 5.55 -12.20
N GLN A 328 -0.52 6.10 -12.44
CA GLN A 328 -1.19 6.00 -13.73
C GLN A 328 -0.47 6.74 -14.86
N ALA A 329 0.14 7.89 -14.56
CA ALA A 329 0.94 8.62 -15.54
C ALA A 329 2.19 7.84 -15.95
N LEU A 330 2.88 7.19 -14.99
CA LEU A 330 4.00 6.29 -15.29
C LEU A 330 3.55 5.08 -16.11
N GLN A 331 2.42 4.47 -15.77
CA GLN A 331 1.86 3.36 -16.55
C GLN A 331 1.47 3.79 -17.96
N THR A 332 0.87 4.98 -18.12
CA THR A 332 0.58 5.55 -19.43
C THR A 332 1.87 5.81 -20.24
N ALA A 333 2.89 6.38 -19.61
CA ALA A 333 4.17 6.64 -20.25
C ALA A 333 4.86 5.34 -20.69
N LEU A 334 4.78 4.28 -19.88
CA LEU A 334 5.27 2.95 -20.22
C LEU A 334 4.62 2.38 -21.48
N LEU A 335 3.29 2.50 -21.58
CA LEU A 335 2.53 1.91 -22.68
C LEU A 335 2.64 2.72 -23.97
N SER A 336 2.68 4.05 -23.87
CA SER A 336 2.72 4.94 -25.05
C SER A 336 4.13 5.20 -25.57
N GLY A 337 5.14 5.05 -24.70
CA GLY A 337 6.51 5.52 -24.97
C GLY A 337 6.68 7.03 -24.90
N GLU A 338 5.61 7.77 -24.55
CA GLU A 338 5.57 9.23 -24.54
C GLU A 338 5.66 9.79 -23.11
N VAL A 339 6.20 11.00 -22.97
CA VAL A 339 6.24 11.71 -21.68
C VAL A 339 4.85 12.24 -21.32
N VAL A 340 4.32 11.83 -20.19
CA VAL A 340 3.10 12.40 -19.62
C VAL A 340 3.44 13.66 -18.83
N ARG A 341 2.73 14.75 -19.07
CA ARG A 341 3.00 16.06 -18.47
C ARG A 341 1.84 16.52 -17.58
N PHE A 342 2.19 17.37 -16.60
CA PHE A 342 1.25 18.01 -15.69
C PHE A 342 1.48 19.51 -15.66
N ASP A 343 0.42 20.25 -15.43
CA ASP A 343 0.48 21.69 -15.18
C ASP A 343 0.97 22.01 -13.75
N GLY A 344 1.09 23.31 -13.43
CA GLY A 344 1.51 23.76 -12.10
C GLY A 344 0.49 23.47 -10.97
N LYS A 345 -0.68 22.93 -11.28
CA LYS A 345 -1.69 22.47 -10.32
C LYS A 345 -1.70 20.95 -10.13
N GLY A 346 -0.88 20.23 -10.92
CA GLY A 346 -0.84 18.77 -10.90
C GLY A 346 -1.95 18.10 -11.71
N GLU A 347 -2.58 18.84 -12.63
CA GLU A 347 -3.52 18.26 -13.57
C GLU A 347 -2.79 17.86 -14.87
N ARG A 348 -3.16 16.68 -15.39
CA ARG A 348 -2.55 16.13 -16.61
C ARG A 348 -2.86 17.07 -17.80
N VAL A 349 -1.81 17.43 -18.53
CA VAL A 349 -1.91 18.16 -19.80
C VAL A 349 -1.54 17.23 -20.95
N ASN A 350 -2.28 17.32 -22.04
CA ASN A 350 -2.06 16.48 -23.23
C ASN A 350 -0.87 16.98 -24.05
#